data_c1d7c77fb56524820de3b41fea2ad2b2
#
_entry.id   c1d7c77fb56524820de3b41fea2ad2b2
#
_cell.length_a   1.000
_cell.length_b   1.000
_cell.length_c   1.000
_cell.angle_alpha   90.00
_cell.angle_beta   90.00
_cell.angle_gamma   90.00
#
_symmetry.space_group_name_H-M   'P 1'
#
loop_
_entity.id
_entity.type
_entity.pdbx_description
1 polymer ?
#
loop_
_entity_poly.entity_id
_entity_poly.type
_entity_poly.pdbx_seq_one_letter_code
_entity_poly.pdbx_strand_id
1 'polypeptide(L)'
;ASGRHALVIRNGWFSYRWTQILDMGGIAQSHTVLKARPVSAGRQMPWAPAPLEAVRAAIAAEKPAVVFAPHVETSCGMVLPDDYLRGVADAVHAVGGLFVLDCIASGALWVDMAATGVDVLVSAPQKGWSGSPCCAFVMLSERARAAIDGTTSSSFAMDLKKWLQIMETYEGGGHAYHTTLPTDALAATRDVMLESRDYGFEKLRAEQWALGMQVRSLLATHGFRSVAAEGFQAPGVVVSYTDDAAIHTGKAFAAVGVQSAAGVPLQCDEGADFKTFRLGLFGLDKLHDPAAATARLAQALQQVMGENRAAA
;
A
#
# COMPACT_ATOMS: atom_id res chain seq x y z
N ALA A 1 6.35 -7.64 18.65
CA ALA A 1 5.98 -9.05 18.38
C ALA A 1 7.05 -10.06 18.86
N SER A 2 8.21 -9.58 19.34
CA SER A 2 9.30 -10.47 19.79
C SER A 2 8.79 -11.47 20.84
N GLY A 3 9.00 -12.79 20.59
CA GLY A 3 8.52 -13.87 21.44
C GLY A 3 7.00 -14.07 21.47
N ARG A 4 6.26 -13.46 20.54
CA ARG A 4 4.80 -13.52 20.48
C ARG A 4 4.30 -13.87 19.08
N HIS A 5 3.03 -14.23 19.00
CA HIS A 5 2.33 -14.50 17.74
C HIS A 5 1.97 -13.23 16.97
N ALA A 6 2.13 -13.25 15.63
CA ALA A 6 1.69 -12.19 14.73
C ALA A 6 0.64 -12.72 13.73
N LEU A 7 -0.22 -11.85 13.21
CA LEU A 7 -1.15 -12.18 12.13
C LEU A 7 -0.92 -11.21 10.98
N VAL A 8 -0.89 -11.73 9.76
CA VAL A 8 -0.68 -10.93 8.54
C VAL A 8 -1.87 -11.09 7.60
N ILE A 9 -2.55 -9.99 7.29
CA ILE A 9 -3.52 -9.92 6.20
C ILE A 9 -2.72 -9.74 4.91
N ARG A 10 -2.73 -10.76 4.06
CA ARG A 10 -1.98 -10.79 2.81
C ARG A 10 -2.90 -10.60 1.63
N ASN A 11 -2.85 -9.41 1.02
CA ASN A 11 -3.60 -9.10 -0.19
C ASN A 11 -2.75 -9.25 -1.46
N GLY A 12 -1.43 -9.47 -1.32
CA GLY A 12 -0.55 -9.67 -2.44
C GLY A 12 0.93 -9.64 -2.08
N TRP A 13 1.77 -9.40 -3.09
CA TRP A 13 3.23 -9.47 -3.02
C TRP A 13 3.86 -8.55 -1.97
N PHE A 14 3.33 -7.34 -1.78
CA PHE A 14 3.95 -6.39 -0.86
C PHE A 14 3.57 -6.69 0.59
N SER A 15 2.37 -7.16 0.86
CA SER A 15 1.99 -7.68 2.18
C SER A 15 2.60 -9.05 2.50
N TYR A 16 3.03 -9.83 1.50
CA TYR A 16 3.85 -11.04 1.69
C TYR A 16 5.19 -10.71 2.35
N ARG A 17 5.77 -9.55 2.09
CA ARG A 17 7.04 -9.11 2.69
C ARG A 17 7.02 -9.08 4.21
N TRP A 18 5.88 -8.84 4.83
CA TRP A 18 5.77 -8.88 6.28
C TRP A 18 6.18 -10.24 6.85
N THR A 19 5.72 -11.34 6.25
CA THR A 19 6.14 -12.69 6.69
C THR A 19 7.62 -12.93 6.42
N GLN A 20 8.14 -12.50 5.28
CA GLN A 20 9.58 -12.60 4.99
C GLN A 20 10.44 -11.84 6.02
N ILE A 21 10.00 -10.64 6.42
CA ILE A 21 10.68 -9.82 7.44
C ILE A 21 10.62 -10.51 8.80
N LEU A 22 9.46 -11.05 9.17
CA LEU A 22 9.27 -11.77 10.44
C LEU A 22 10.17 -13.01 10.52
N ASP A 23 10.23 -13.80 9.45
CA ASP A 23 11.02 -15.02 9.37
C ASP A 23 12.52 -14.74 9.36
N MET A 24 12.98 -13.85 8.47
CA MET A 24 14.40 -13.52 8.35
C MET A 24 14.96 -12.83 9.60
N GLY A 25 14.15 -12.01 10.25
CA GLY A 25 14.55 -11.29 11.45
C GLY A 25 14.37 -12.06 12.75
N GLY A 26 13.71 -13.22 12.74
CA GLY A 26 13.33 -13.96 13.95
C GLY A 26 12.50 -13.09 14.91
N ILE A 27 11.66 -12.18 14.36
CA ILE A 27 11.00 -11.12 15.13
C ILE A 27 9.78 -11.64 15.88
N ALA A 28 9.02 -12.56 15.29
CA ALA A 28 7.87 -13.20 15.90
C ALA A 28 8.16 -14.68 16.18
N GLN A 29 7.58 -15.23 17.23
CA GLN A 29 7.68 -16.66 17.53
C GLN A 29 6.95 -17.51 16.50
N SER A 30 5.83 -17.02 16.02
CA SER A 30 4.99 -17.63 14.99
C SER A 30 4.14 -16.57 14.31
N HIS A 31 3.61 -16.90 13.13
CA HIS A 31 2.64 -16.04 12.46
C HIS A 31 1.58 -16.85 11.71
N THR A 32 0.39 -16.27 11.60
CA THR A 32 -0.70 -16.74 10.73
C THR A 32 -0.90 -15.77 9.59
N VAL A 33 -1.27 -16.30 8.42
CA VAL A 33 -1.52 -15.51 7.21
C VAL A 33 -2.96 -15.72 6.74
N LEU A 34 -3.69 -14.61 6.61
CA LEU A 34 -5.01 -14.59 5.99
C LEU A 34 -4.88 -13.99 4.59
N LYS A 35 -5.03 -14.86 3.57
CA LYS A 35 -4.81 -14.50 2.18
C LYS A 35 -6.06 -13.94 1.52
N ALA A 36 -5.88 -12.97 0.61
CA ALA A 36 -6.91 -12.61 -0.36
C ALA A 36 -7.30 -13.82 -1.20
N ARG A 37 -8.52 -13.79 -1.75
CA ARG A 37 -9.09 -14.88 -2.53
C ARG A 37 -9.82 -14.36 -3.76
N PRO A 38 -9.88 -15.14 -4.85
CA PRO A 38 -10.76 -14.80 -5.96
C PRO A 38 -12.22 -14.86 -5.51
N VAL A 39 -13.04 -13.94 -6.00
CA VAL A 39 -14.47 -13.83 -5.61
C VAL A 39 -15.31 -15.00 -6.12
N SER A 40 -14.82 -15.72 -7.14
CA SER A 40 -15.44 -16.92 -7.68
C SER A 40 -14.39 -17.78 -8.39
N ALA A 41 -14.76 -19.02 -8.72
CA ALA A 41 -13.93 -19.87 -9.54
C ALA A 41 -13.90 -19.37 -11.01
N GLY A 42 -12.77 -19.51 -11.67
CA GLY A 42 -12.59 -19.16 -13.07
C GLY A 42 -11.29 -18.42 -13.36
N ARG A 43 -11.06 -18.15 -14.65
CA ARG A 43 -9.89 -17.42 -15.11
C ARG A 43 -10.09 -15.91 -15.00
N GLN A 44 -9.05 -15.18 -14.61
CA GLN A 44 -9.07 -13.72 -14.50
C GLN A 44 -10.20 -13.19 -13.58
N MET A 45 -10.47 -13.90 -12.49
CA MET A 45 -11.46 -13.46 -11.51
C MET A 45 -10.90 -12.34 -10.63
N PRO A 46 -11.74 -11.38 -10.25
CA PRO A 46 -11.33 -10.36 -9.27
C PRO A 46 -11.03 -10.99 -7.90
N TRP A 47 -10.12 -10.35 -7.17
CA TRP A 47 -9.69 -10.76 -5.83
C TRP A 47 -10.22 -9.81 -4.77
N ALA A 48 -10.64 -10.37 -3.64
CA ALA A 48 -11.06 -9.64 -2.46
C ALA A 48 -10.17 -10.02 -1.26
N PRO A 49 -10.02 -9.16 -0.24
CA PRO A 49 -9.30 -9.50 0.98
C PRO A 49 -10.01 -10.67 1.69
N ALA A 50 -9.34 -11.27 2.66
CA ALA A 50 -10.00 -12.23 3.56
C ALA A 50 -11.28 -11.58 4.14
N PRO A 51 -12.41 -12.30 4.21
CA PRO A 51 -13.64 -11.74 4.79
C PRO A 51 -13.40 -11.24 6.22
N LEU A 52 -13.92 -10.06 6.56
CA LEU A 52 -13.69 -9.43 7.86
C LEU A 52 -14.06 -10.35 9.03
N GLU A 53 -15.15 -11.11 8.90
CA GLU A 53 -15.57 -12.06 9.93
C GLU A 53 -14.56 -13.20 10.14
N ALA A 54 -13.91 -13.66 9.06
CA ALA A 54 -12.85 -14.65 9.18
C ALA A 54 -11.60 -14.07 9.86
N VAL A 55 -11.28 -12.79 9.58
CA VAL A 55 -10.20 -12.07 10.25
C VAL A 55 -10.50 -11.92 11.74
N ARG A 56 -11.69 -11.48 12.11
CA ARG A 56 -12.14 -11.35 13.50
C ARG A 56 -12.08 -12.68 14.25
N ALA A 57 -12.55 -13.75 13.62
CA ALA A 57 -12.53 -15.09 14.22
C ALA A 57 -11.10 -15.58 14.47
N ALA A 58 -10.18 -15.38 13.53
CA ALA A 58 -8.77 -15.73 13.68
C ALA A 58 -8.11 -14.91 14.81
N ILE A 59 -8.34 -13.61 14.85
CA ILE A 59 -7.80 -12.73 15.90
C ILE A 59 -8.32 -13.16 17.29
N ALA A 60 -9.61 -13.47 17.43
CA ALA A 60 -10.18 -13.91 18.69
C ALA A 60 -9.61 -15.26 19.16
N ALA A 61 -9.40 -16.19 18.23
CA ALA A 61 -8.86 -17.52 18.52
C ALA A 61 -7.36 -17.48 18.87
N GLU A 62 -6.57 -16.75 18.11
CA GLU A 62 -5.10 -16.80 18.16
C GLU A 62 -4.49 -15.70 19.03
N LYS A 63 -5.24 -14.65 19.33
CA LYS A 63 -4.85 -13.50 20.17
C LYS A 63 -3.48 -12.94 19.80
N PRO A 64 -3.26 -12.53 18.52
CA PRO A 64 -1.97 -12.05 18.07
C PRO A 64 -1.56 -10.79 18.84
N ALA A 65 -0.27 -10.66 19.14
CA ALA A 65 0.27 -9.42 19.73
C ALA A 65 0.28 -8.25 18.73
N VAL A 66 0.41 -8.56 17.44
CA VAL A 66 0.41 -7.57 16.36
C VAL A 66 -0.29 -8.15 15.13
N VAL A 67 -1.15 -7.36 14.50
CA VAL A 67 -1.74 -7.65 13.20
C VAL A 67 -1.19 -6.65 12.19
N PHE A 68 -0.73 -7.15 11.03
CA PHE A 68 -0.26 -6.35 9.90
C PHE A 68 -1.24 -6.42 8.75
N ALA A 69 -1.51 -5.29 8.11
CA ALA A 69 -2.31 -5.23 6.90
C ALA A 69 -1.76 -4.18 5.92
N PRO A 70 -1.86 -4.38 4.60
CA PRO A 70 -1.65 -3.31 3.63
C PRO A 70 -2.92 -2.46 3.56
N HIS A 71 -2.81 -1.13 3.59
CA HIS A 71 -3.94 -0.28 3.22
C HIS A 71 -4.19 -0.40 1.72
N VAL A 72 -3.15 -0.19 0.92
CA VAL A 72 -3.18 -0.41 -0.54
C VAL A 72 -2.15 -1.46 -0.93
N GLU A 73 -2.62 -2.55 -1.54
CA GLU A 73 -1.76 -3.60 -2.12
C GLU A 73 -1.54 -3.34 -3.60
N THR A 74 -0.31 -2.98 -3.98
CA THR A 74 0.01 -2.59 -5.36
C THR A 74 0.12 -3.75 -6.34
N SER A 75 0.22 -4.99 -5.88
CA SER A 75 0.28 -6.16 -6.76
C SER A 75 -1.07 -6.53 -7.37
N CYS A 76 -2.16 -6.17 -6.70
CA CYS A 76 -3.54 -6.40 -7.17
C CYS A 76 -4.38 -5.12 -7.30
N GLY A 77 -3.88 -3.95 -6.89
CA GLY A 77 -4.62 -2.69 -6.92
C GLY A 77 -5.80 -2.65 -5.94
N MET A 78 -5.63 -3.29 -4.78
CA MET A 78 -6.66 -3.40 -3.74
C MET A 78 -6.44 -2.37 -2.64
N VAL A 79 -7.52 -1.79 -2.13
CA VAL A 79 -7.55 -0.95 -0.92
C VAL A 79 -8.46 -1.58 0.13
N LEU A 80 -8.08 -1.51 1.40
CA LEU A 80 -8.96 -1.87 2.52
C LEU A 80 -9.76 -0.63 2.93
N PRO A 81 -11.11 -0.66 2.89
CA PRO A 81 -11.94 0.47 3.30
C PRO A 81 -11.90 0.72 4.81
N ASP A 82 -12.25 1.92 5.24
CA ASP A 82 -12.17 2.35 6.64
C ASP A 82 -13.01 1.49 7.60
N ASP A 83 -14.15 0.98 7.15
CA ASP A 83 -14.99 0.07 7.95
C ASP A 83 -14.32 -1.30 8.16
N TYR A 84 -13.60 -1.80 7.15
CA TYR A 84 -12.78 -2.99 7.27
C TYR A 84 -11.63 -2.76 8.26
N LEU A 85 -10.93 -1.61 8.16
CA LEU A 85 -9.84 -1.24 9.07
C LEU A 85 -10.35 -1.16 10.52
N ARG A 86 -11.47 -0.48 10.77
CA ARG A 86 -12.11 -0.41 12.09
C ARG A 86 -12.44 -1.80 12.63
N GLY A 87 -13.05 -2.63 11.79
CA GLY A 87 -13.40 -3.99 12.21
C GLY A 87 -12.21 -4.85 12.60
N VAL A 88 -11.06 -4.66 11.95
CA VAL A 88 -9.78 -5.30 12.33
C VAL A 88 -9.26 -4.70 13.64
N ALA A 89 -9.22 -3.37 13.76
CA ALA A 89 -8.74 -2.67 14.95
C ALA A 89 -9.52 -3.08 16.20
N ASP A 90 -10.86 -3.09 16.13
CA ASP A 90 -11.73 -3.49 17.24
C ASP A 90 -11.40 -4.91 17.72
N ALA A 91 -11.23 -5.85 16.79
CA ALA A 91 -10.90 -7.22 17.13
C ALA A 91 -9.50 -7.35 17.75
N VAL A 92 -8.51 -6.63 17.22
CA VAL A 92 -7.14 -6.62 17.75
C VAL A 92 -7.09 -6.02 19.14
N HIS A 93 -7.79 -4.90 19.35
CA HIS A 93 -7.85 -4.23 20.65
C HIS A 93 -8.55 -5.09 21.72
N ALA A 94 -9.58 -5.83 21.33
CA ALA A 94 -10.30 -6.74 22.25
C ALA A 94 -9.39 -7.84 22.83
N VAL A 95 -8.32 -8.21 22.13
CA VAL A 95 -7.34 -9.21 22.59
C VAL A 95 -6.04 -8.59 23.13
N GLY A 96 -5.96 -7.27 23.24
CA GLY A 96 -4.79 -6.55 23.74
C GLY A 96 -3.63 -6.42 22.74
N GLY A 97 -3.86 -6.70 21.45
CA GLY A 97 -2.87 -6.56 20.37
C GLY A 97 -2.75 -5.13 19.83
N LEU A 98 -1.86 -4.94 18.86
CA LEU A 98 -1.65 -3.71 18.10
C LEU A 98 -1.96 -3.93 16.62
N PHE A 99 -2.56 -2.93 15.97
CA PHE A 99 -2.81 -2.94 14.53
C PHE A 99 -1.83 -2.06 13.78
N VAL A 100 -1.04 -2.67 12.88
CA VAL A 100 -0.05 -2.01 12.02
C VAL A 100 -0.59 -1.96 10.59
N LEU A 101 -0.72 -0.75 10.05
CA LEU A 101 -1.20 -0.50 8.69
C LEU A 101 -0.07 0.01 7.79
N ASP A 102 0.18 -0.71 6.70
CA ASP A 102 1.14 -0.31 5.66
C ASP A 102 0.44 0.62 4.66
N CYS A 103 0.70 1.91 4.79
CA CYS A 103 0.20 2.99 3.93
C CYS A 103 1.22 3.47 2.90
N ILE A 104 2.28 2.70 2.61
CA ILE A 104 3.33 3.11 1.65
C ILE A 104 2.73 3.43 0.29
N ALA A 105 1.74 2.66 -0.16
CA ALA A 105 1.12 2.83 -1.47
C ALA A 105 -0.27 3.47 -1.44
N SER A 106 -0.64 4.12 -0.36
CA SER A 106 -1.97 4.73 -0.19
C SER A 106 -2.24 5.93 -1.11
N GLY A 107 -1.19 6.54 -1.66
CA GLY A 107 -1.35 7.72 -2.50
C GLY A 107 -1.90 8.89 -1.69
N ALA A 108 -2.90 9.58 -2.23
CA ALA A 108 -3.63 10.65 -1.56
C ALA A 108 -4.84 10.14 -0.73
N LEU A 109 -4.83 8.87 -0.31
CA LEU A 109 -5.81 8.32 0.62
C LEU A 109 -5.31 8.49 2.05
N TRP A 110 -5.73 9.54 2.70
CA TRP A 110 -5.35 9.89 4.06
C TRP A 110 -6.15 9.04 5.05
N VAL A 111 -5.44 8.24 5.85
CA VAL A 111 -6.06 7.40 6.89
C VAL A 111 -6.12 8.20 8.19
N ASP A 112 -7.32 8.38 8.72
CA ASP A 112 -7.50 8.88 10.08
C ASP A 112 -7.28 7.73 11.07
N MET A 113 -6.14 7.75 11.76
CA MET A 113 -5.76 6.70 12.71
C MET A 113 -6.74 6.62 13.90
N ALA A 114 -7.26 7.76 14.38
CA ALA A 114 -8.20 7.77 15.50
C ALA A 114 -9.55 7.17 15.09
N ALA A 115 -10.07 7.55 13.91
CA ALA A 115 -11.33 7.04 13.41
C ALA A 115 -11.27 5.56 12.99
N THR A 116 -10.13 5.08 12.52
CA THR A 116 -9.94 3.68 12.07
C THR A 116 -9.40 2.76 13.15
N GLY A 117 -8.87 3.29 14.25
CA GLY A 117 -8.26 2.51 15.33
C GLY A 117 -6.88 1.94 14.99
N VAL A 118 -6.22 2.44 13.96
CA VAL A 118 -4.85 2.02 13.59
C VAL A 118 -3.86 2.48 14.66
N ASP A 119 -3.03 1.57 15.17
CA ASP A 119 -2.04 1.88 16.20
C ASP A 119 -0.70 2.35 15.63
N VAL A 120 -0.29 1.73 14.53
CA VAL A 120 0.96 2.09 13.82
C VAL A 120 0.66 2.22 12.34
N LEU A 121 0.93 3.40 11.79
CA LEU A 121 0.81 3.64 10.36
C LEU A 121 2.20 3.83 9.78
N VAL A 122 2.55 3.05 8.75
CA VAL A 122 3.84 3.13 8.06
C VAL A 122 3.65 3.70 6.67
N SER A 123 4.43 4.73 6.32
CA SER A 123 4.42 5.35 4.98
C SER A 123 5.83 5.66 4.51
N ALA A 124 5.97 6.16 3.28
CA ALA A 124 7.26 6.51 2.69
C ALA A 124 7.11 7.62 1.65
N PRO A 125 8.19 8.42 1.36
CA PRO A 125 8.10 9.59 0.51
C PRO A 125 7.84 9.31 -0.98
N GLN A 126 8.35 8.18 -1.50
CA GLN A 126 8.48 7.93 -2.96
C GLN A 126 7.22 7.46 -3.68
N LYS A 127 6.09 7.39 -3.00
CA LYS A 127 4.79 7.02 -3.58
C LYS A 127 3.87 8.24 -3.62
N GLY A 128 2.87 8.30 -2.78
CA GLY A 128 1.89 9.39 -2.78
C GLY A 128 2.47 10.79 -2.62
N TRP A 129 3.52 10.93 -1.84
CA TRP A 129 4.18 12.23 -1.65
C TRP A 129 5.07 12.66 -2.82
N SER A 130 5.41 11.76 -3.76
CA SER A 130 6.28 12.05 -4.91
C SER A 130 7.68 12.56 -4.56
N GLY A 131 8.14 12.29 -3.35
CA GLY A 131 9.49 12.59 -2.89
C GLY A 131 10.50 11.49 -3.22
N SER A 132 11.77 11.72 -2.90
CA SER A 132 12.81 10.69 -2.99
C SER A 132 12.70 9.68 -1.85
N PRO A 133 13.05 8.40 -2.07
CA PRO A 133 13.07 7.39 -1.01
C PRO A 133 14.22 7.67 -0.03
N CYS A 134 13.97 8.40 1.03
CA CYS A 134 15.00 8.86 1.98
C CYS A 134 14.75 8.44 3.43
N CYS A 135 13.52 8.05 3.78
CA CYS A 135 13.15 7.67 5.13
C CYS A 135 11.89 6.79 5.13
N ALA A 136 11.54 6.28 6.30
CA ALA A 136 10.22 5.76 6.60
C ALA A 136 9.48 6.76 7.49
N PHE A 137 8.19 6.96 7.24
CA PHE A 137 7.29 7.65 8.15
C PHE A 137 6.59 6.61 9.01
N VAL A 138 6.68 6.78 10.33
CA VAL A 138 6.03 5.88 11.29
C VAL A 138 5.23 6.75 12.26
N MET A 139 3.89 6.71 12.12
CA MET A 139 2.98 7.39 13.02
C MET A 139 2.49 6.39 14.07
N LEU A 140 2.39 6.84 15.31
CA LEU A 140 2.11 6.00 16.48
C LEU A 140 0.89 6.55 17.24
N SER A 141 -0.07 5.67 17.55
CA SER A 141 -1.10 5.98 18.55
C SER A 141 -0.48 6.04 19.95
N GLU A 142 -1.19 6.62 20.92
CA GLU A 142 -0.78 6.59 22.33
C GLU A 142 -0.54 5.17 22.83
N ARG A 143 -1.38 4.23 22.39
CA ARG A 143 -1.28 2.81 22.70
C ARG A 143 0.01 2.18 22.16
N ALA A 144 0.38 2.51 20.92
CA ALA A 144 1.63 2.05 20.32
C ALA A 144 2.85 2.67 21.00
N ARG A 145 2.80 3.96 21.36
CA ARG A 145 3.86 4.64 22.13
C ARG A 145 4.09 3.96 23.47
N ALA A 146 3.03 3.72 24.23
CA ALA A 146 3.14 3.03 25.51
C ALA A 146 3.73 1.62 25.38
N ALA A 147 3.40 0.91 24.29
CA ALA A 147 3.97 -0.41 24.03
C ALA A 147 5.47 -0.37 23.71
N ILE A 148 5.96 0.68 23.05
CA ILE A 148 7.38 0.85 22.70
C ILE A 148 8.24 0.97 23.96
N ASP A 149 7.76 1.63 25.01
CA ASP A 149 8.52 1.85 26.24
C ASP A 149 8.97 0.55 26.92
N GLY A 150 8.16 -0.50 26.79
CA GLY A 150 8.47 -1.83 27.32
C GLY A 150 9.30 -2.71 26.38
N THR A 151 9.81 -2.19 25.26
CA THR A 151 10.54 -2.98 24.26
C THR A 151 12.03 -2.61 24.19
N THR A 152 12.81 -3.53 23.63
CA THR A 152 14.21 -3.31 23.25
C THR A 152 14.38 -3.68 21.79
N SER A 153 14.94 -2.78 20.99
CA SER A 153 15.24 -3.04 19.59
C SER A 153 16.50 -3.90 19.45
N SER A 154 16.48 -4.82 18.47
CA SER A 154 17.68 -5.54 18.01
C SER A 154 18.43 -4.80 16.91
N SER A 155 17.88 -3.69 16.41
CA SER A 155 18.48 -2.86 15.36
C SER A 155 18.84 -1.49 15.90
N PHE A 156 20.10 -1.09 15.75
CA PHE A 156 20.53 0.25 16.13
C PHE A 156 19.83 1.33 15.31
N ALA A 157 19.83 1.22 13.98
CA ALA A 157 19.30 2.24 13.07
C ALA A 157 17.77 2.33 13.03
N MET A 158 17.06 1.23 13.37
CA MET A 158 15.60 1.13 13.31
C MET A 158 14.95 1.11 14.70
N ASP A 159 15.64 1.58 15.73
CA ASP A 159 15.11 1.64 17.09
C ASP A 159 14.08 2.78 17.20
N LEU A 160 12.79 2.41 17.17
CA LEU A 160 11.69 3.37 17.25
C LEU A 160 11.70 4.16 18.57
N LYS A 161 12.10 3.55 19.70
CA LYS A 161 12.20 4.24 20.97
C LYS A 161 13.26 5.34 20.91
N LYS A 162 14.41 5.03 20.30
CA LYS A 162 15.47 6.01 20.14
C LYS A 162 15.07 7.12 19.18
N TRP A 163 14.45 6.80 18.05
CA TRP A 163 13.96 7.80 17.11
C TRP A 163 12.88 8.71 17.71
N LEU A 164 11.97 8.15 18.49
CA LEU A 164 10.95 8.93 19.20
C LEU A 164 11.59 9.95 20.14
N GLN A 165 12.59 9.53 20.94
CA GLN A 165 13.36 10.43 21.81
C GLN A 165 14.04 11.55 21.01
N ILE A 166 14.64 11.24 19.84
CA ILE A 166 15.27 12.24 18.97
C ILE A 166 14.24 13.26 18.48
N MET A 167 13.09 12.78 17.96
CA MET A 167 12.03 13.64 17.42
C MET A 167 11.47 14.58 18.52
N GLU A 168 11.19 14.06 19.70
CA GLU A 168 10.70 14.84 20.84
C GLU A 168 11.70 15.90 21.30
N THR A 169 13.01 15.59 21.25
CA THR A 169 14.06 16.57 21.56
C THR A 169 14.02 17.73 20.57
N TYR A 170 13.85 17.46 19.27
CA TYR A 170 13.74 18.51 18.24
C TYR A 170 12.45 19.31 18.39
N GLU A 171 11.31 18.66 18.66
CA GLU A 171 10.03 19.33 18.90
C GLU A 171 10.09 20.25 20.12
N GLY A 172 10.87 19.89 21.14
CA GLY A 172 11.16 20.73 22.30
C GLY A 172 12.17 21.85 22.05
N GLY A 173 12.63 22.05 20.80
CA GLY A 173 13.61 23.09 20.45
C GLY A 173 15.04 22.71 20.77
N GLY A 174 15.34 21.49 21.19
CA GLY A 174 16.67 20.98 21.45
C GLY A 174 17.36 20.41 20.22
N HIS A 175 18.51 19.76 20.44
CA HIS A 175 19.29 19.06 19.43
C HIS A 175 19.70 17.69 19.95
N ALA A 176 19.54 16.65 19.11
CA ALA A 176 20.00 15.31 19.41
C ALA A 176 20.46 14.59 18.12
N TYR A 177 21.37 13.63 18.28
CA TYR A 177 21.91 12.85 17.17
C TYR A 177 21.81 11.35 17.46
N HIS A 178 21.47 10.57 16.44
CA HIS A 178 21.48 9.11 16.52
C HIS A 178 22.23 8.50 15.33
N THR A 179 21.72 8.70 14.11
CA THR A 179 22.36 8.26 12.87
C THR A 179 22.36 9.39 11.84
N THR A 180 23.27 9.33 10.88
CA THR A 180 23.29 10.27 9.76
C THR A 180 22.10 10.02 8.85
N LEU A 181 21.39 11.09 8.48
CA LEU A 181 20.23 11.07 7.58
C LEU A 181 20.56 11.80 6.27
N PRO A 182 19.88 11.45 5.16
CA PRO A 182 20.00 12.15 3.88
C PRO A 182 19.26 13.50 3.92
N THR A 183 19.86 14.52 4.55
CA THR A 183 19.21 15.79 4.89
C THR A 183 18.67 16.54 3.67
N ASP A 184 19.37 16.49 2.53
CA ASP A 184 18.92 17.14 1.30
C ASP A 184 17.61 16.52 0.77
N ALA A 185 17.54 15.18 0.78
CA ALA A 185 16.34 14.47 0.35
C ALA A 185 15.18 14.65 1.36
N LEU A 186 15.47 14.77 2.65
CA LEU A 186 14.47 15.09 3.68
C LEU A 186 13.92 16.51 3.49
N ALA A 187 14.78 17.50 3.21
CA ALA A 187 14.36 18.87 2.91
C ALA A 187 13.45 18.92 1.67
N ALA A 188 13.86 18.25 0.57
CA ALA A 188 13.03 18.15 -0.62
C ALA A 188 11.68 17.45 -0.34
N THR A 189 11.68 16.39 0.48
CA THR A 189 10.44 15.70 0.88
C THR A 189 9.53 16.62 1.69
N ARG A 190 10.06 17.38 2.65
CA ARG A 190 9.29 18.41 3.36
C ARG A 190 8.60 19.36 2.39
N ASP A 191 9.33 19.86 1.37
CA ASP A 191 8.81 20.84 0.45
C ASP A 191 7.63 20.28 -0.39
N VAL A 192 7.73 19.04 -0.88
CA VAL A 192 6.59 18.37 -1.57
C VAL A 192 5.41 18.12 -0.62
N MET A 193 5.66 17.81 0.66
CA MET A 193 4.58 17.66 1.64
C MET A 193 3.87 19.00 1.90
N LEU A 194 4.62 20.10 1.97
CA LEU A 194 4.06 21.45 2.10
C LEU A 194 3.25 21.85 0.84
N GLU A 195 3.77 21.58 -0.35
CA GLU A 195 3.04 21.77 -1.61
C GLU A 195 1.71 20.98 -1.61
N SER A 196 1.73 19.73 -1.20
CA SER A 196 0.52 18.90 -1.08
C SER A 196 -0.50 19.44 -0.08
N ARG A 197 -0.01 19.95 1.07
CA ARG A 197 -0.86 20.60 2.08
C ARG A 197 -1.49 21.87 1.53
N ASP A 198 -0.70 22.71 0.88
CA ASP A 198 -1.15 24.01 0.38
C ASP A 198 -2.11 23.84 -0.83
N TYR A 199 -1.96 22.77 -1.59
CA TYR A 199 -2.94 22.37 -2.62
C TYR A 199 -4.25 21.87 -2.01
N GLY A 200 -4.20 21.22 -0.86
CA GLY A 200 -5.33 20.73 -0.09
C GLY A 200 -5.51 19.21 -0.13
N PHE A 201 -5.41 18.57 1.03
CA PHE A 201 -5.47 17.11 1.17
C PHE A 201 -6.80 16.51 0.69
N GLU A 202 -7.92 17.13 1.00
CA GLU A 202 -9.24 16.64 0.56
C GLU A 202 -9.42 16.77 -0.96
N LYS A 203 -8.87 17.83 -1.56
CA LYS A 203 -8.86 18.00 -3.00
C LYS A 203 -8.03 16.91 -3.66
N LEU A 204 -6.82 16.65 -3.17
CA LEU A 204 -5.96 15.57 -3.66
C LEU A 204 -6.64 14.19 -3.57
N ARG A 205 -7.34 13.94 -2.46
CA ARG A 205 -8.11 12.71 -2.27
C ARG A 205 -9.22 12.57 -3.33
N ALA A 206 -9.99 13.62 -3.56
CA ALA A 206 -11.05 13.62 -4.56
C ALA A 206 -10.51 13.40 -5.97
N GLU A 207 -9.42 14.07 -6.33
CA GLU A 207 -8.76 13.95 -7.63
C GLU A 207 -8.11 12.57 -7.81
N GLN A 208 -7.54 11.98 -6.77
CA GLN A 208 -7.03 10.61 -6.81
C GLN A 208 -8.16 9.62 -7.13
N TRP A 209 -9.32 9.75 -6.49
CA TRP A 209 -10.50 8.92 -6.80
C TRP A 209 -10.99 9.14 -8.23
N ALA A 210 -11.10 10.40 -8.66
CA ALA A 210 -11.52 10.74 -10.03
C ALA A 210 -10.59 10.12 -11.08
N LEU A 211 -9.28 10.25 -10.91
CA LEU A 211 -8.28 9.67 -11.81
C LEU A 211 -8.36 8.14 -11.83
N GLY A 212 -8.43 7.51 -10.67
CA GLY A 212 -8.53 6.05 -10.57
C GLY A 212 -9.76 5.48 -11.26
N MET A 213 -10.92 6.11 -11.09
CA MET A 213 -12.17 5.72 -11.76
C MET A 213 -12.08 5.90 -13.29
N GLN A 214 -11.56 7.03 -13.76
CA GLN A 214 -11.40 7.30 -15.19
C GLN A 214 -10.47 6.27 -15.86
N VAL A 215 -9.32 5.97 -15.23
CA VAL A 215 -8.38 4.98 -15.75
C VAL A 215 -8.98 3.57 -15.77
N ARG A 216 -9.70 3.16 -14.72
CA ARG A 216 -10.40 1.86 -14.70
C ARG A 216 -11.46 1.76 -15.80
N SER A 217 -12.26 2.80 -15.96
CA SER A 217 -13.26 2.86 -17.04
C SER A 217 -12.59 2.75 -18.41
N LEU A 218 -11.53 3.52 -18.65
CA LEU A 218 -10.75 3.44 -19.91
C LEU A 218 -10.23 2.02 -20.17
N LEU A 219 -9.63 1.36 -19.18
CA LEU A 219 -9.13 0.00 -19.34
C LEU A 219 -10.26 -1.01 -19.60
N ALA A 220 -11.38 -0.86 -18.92
CA ALA A 220 -12.56 -1.72 -19.12
C ALA A 220 -13.12 -1.61 -20.54
N THR A 221 -13.17 -0.42 -21.16
CA THR A 221 -13.60 -0.23 -22.56
C THR A 221 -12.67 -0.92 -23.56
N HIS A 222 -11.41 -1.19 -23.18
CA HIS A 222 -10.45 -1.96 -23.97
C HIS A 222 -10.40 -3.45 -23.58
N GLY A 223 -11.33 -3.93 -22.76
CA GLY A 223 -11.46 -5.34 -22.39
C GLY A 223 -10.52 -5.81 -21.26
N PHE A 224 -9.77 -4.92 -20.63
CA PHE A 224 -8.92 -5.28 -19.49
C PHE A 224 -9.74 -5.41 -18.20
N ARG A 225 -9.72 -6.60 -17.59
CA ARG A 225 -10.43 -6.88 -16.35
C ARG A 225 -9.61 -6.44 -15.14
N SER A 226 -10.27 -5.82 -14.14
CA SER A 226 -9.63 -5.45 -12.87
C SER A 226 -9.26 -6.70 -12.05
N VAL A 227 -8.08 -6.65 -11.42
CA VAL A 227 -7.67 -7.69 -10.44
C VAL A 227 -8.36 -7.46 -9.10
N ALA A 228 -8.50 -6.22 -8.65
CA ALA A 228 -9.25 -5.91 -7.43
C ALA A 228 -10.76 -6.02 -7.66
N ALA A 229 -11.44 -6.69 -6.74
CA ALA A 229 -12.90 -6.78 -6.72
C ALA A 229 -13.55 -5.42 -6.46
N GLU A 230 -14.80 -5.27 -6.90
CA GLU A 230 -15.61 -4.09 -6.60
C GLU A 230 -15.69 -3.86 -5.08
N GLY A 231 -15.66 -2.61 -4.66
CA GLY A 231 -15.59 -2.20 -3.25
C GLY A 231 -14.18 -2.19 -2.66
N PHE A 232 -13.20 -2.84 -3.33
CA PHE A 232 -11.79 -2.89 -2.90
C PHE A 232 -10.81 -2.28 -3.90
N GLN A 233 -11.29 -1.54 -4.87
CA GLN A 233 -10.49 -0.99 -5.96
C GLN A 233 -9.73 0.26 -5.51
N ALA A 234 -8.38 0.18 -5.43
CA ALA A 234 -7.54 1.31 -5.08
C ALA A 234 -7.50 2.37 -6.20
N PRO A 235 -7.64 3.65 -5.91
CA PRO A 235 -7.59 4.69 -6.94
C PRO A 235 -6.16 5.11 -7.34
N GLY A 236 -5.17 4.87 -6.49
CA GLY A 236 -3.77 5.25 -6.76
C GLY A 236 -2.96 4.22 -7.54
N VAL A 237 -3.46 2.97 -7.63
CA VAL A 237 -2.84 1.90 -8.40
C VAL A 237 -3.93 1.08 -9.08
N VAL A 238 -3.91 1.04 -10.40
CA VAL A 238 -4.83 0.21 -11.19
C VAL A 238 -4.08 -1.01 -11.70
N VAL A 239 -4.59 -2.19 -11.40
CA VAL A 239 -4.03 -3.47 -11.83
C VAL A 239 -5.07 -4.20 -12.64
N SER A 240 -4.67 -4.63 -13.84
CA SER A 240 -5.54 -5.36 -14.75
C SER A 240 -4.87 -6.62 -15.27
N TYR A 241 -5.69 -7.60 -15.57
CA TYR A 241 -5.27 -8.81 -16.25
C TYR A 241 -4.86 -8.56 -17.70
N THR A 242 -3.93 -9.35 -18.21
CA THR A 242 -3.56 -9.40 -19.62
C THR A 242 -3.06 -10.78 -19.99
N ASP A 243 -3.27 -11.18 -21.24
CA ASP A 243 -2.65 -12.37 -21.82
C ASP A 243 -1.44 -12.02 -22.67
N ASP A 244 -1.27 -10.74 -23.00
CA ASP A 244 -0.16 -10.23 -23.78
C ASP A 244 1.11 -10.13 -22.93
N ALA A 245 2.19 -10.79 -23.36
CA ALA A 245 3.47 -10.82 -22.67
C ALA A 245 4.19 -9.45 -22.69
N ALA A 246 4.01 -8.65 -23.74
CA ALA A 246 4.64 -7.34 -23.84
C ALA A 246 3.94 -6.31 -22.93
N ILE A 247 2.61 -6.40 -22.80
CA ILE A 247 1.86 -5.61 -21.84
C ILE A 247 2.20 -6.04 -20.41
N HIS A 248 2.24 -7.35 -20.12
CA HIS A 248 2.61 -7.89 -18.81
C HIS A 248 3.97 -7.39 -18.31
N THR A 249 4.96 -7.37 -19.18
CA THR A 249 6.32 -6.91 -18.85
C THR A 249 6.50 -5.40 -18.90
N GLY A 250 5.51 -4.65 -19.36
CA GLY A 250 5.58 -3.20 -19.57
C GLY A 250 6.28 -2.78 -20.85
N LYS A 251 6.80 -3.71 -21.66
CA LYS A 251 7.53 -3.42 -22.91
C LYS A 251 6.66 -2.70 -23.94
N ALA A 252 5.40 -3.10 -24.10
CA ALA A 252 4.48 -2.47 -25.02
C ALA A 252 4.23 -1.00 -24.67
N PHE A 253 4.07 -0.68 -23.39
CA PHE A 253 3.92 0.70 -22.93
C PHE A 253 5.23 1.50 -23.09
N ALA A 254 6.37 0.89 -22.79
CA ALA A 254 7.67 1.54 -22.96
C ALA A 254 7.95 1.92 -24.41
N ALA A 255 7.53 1.10 -25.39
CA ALA A 255 7.68 1.37 -26.82
C ALA A 255 6.94 2.65 -27.26
N VAL A 256 5.86 3.03 -26.58
CA VAL A 256 5.10 4.26 -26.84
C VAL A 256 5.40 5.38 -25.83
N GLY A 257 6.54 5.29 -25.11
CA GLY A 257 7.04 6.33 -24.21
C GLY A 257 6.33 6.38 -22.85
N VAL A 258 5.58 5.35 -22.46
CA VAL A 258 4.91 5.26 -21.15
C VAL A 258 5.56 4.21 -20.27
N GLN A 259 5.99 4.61 -19.08
CA GLN A 259 6.47 3.67 -18.07
C GLN A 259 5.29 3.08 -17.30
N SER A 260 5.02 1.79 -17.49
CA SER A 260 4.13 1.00 -16.66
C SER A 260 4.92 0.02 -15.77
N ALA A 261 4.29 -0.54 -14.75
CA ALA A 261 4.93 -1.56 -13.93
C ALA A 261 4.49 -2.96 -14.38
N ALA A 262 5.47 -3.86 -14.50
CA ALA A 262 5.21 -5.27 -14.78
C ALA A 262 4.30 -5.90 -13.72
N GLY A 263 3.49 -6.86 -14.10
CA GLY A 263 2.74 -7.68 -13.17
C GLY A 263 3.67 -8.50 -12.25
N VAL A 264 3.22 -8.77 -11.05
CA VAL A 264 3.92 -9.61 -10.07
C VAL A 264 2.93 -10.61 -9.47
N PRO A 265 3.40 -11.75 -8.93
CA PRO A 265 2.53 -12.70 -8.24
C PRO A 265 1.92 -12.05 -6.98
N LEU A 266 0.85 -12.65 -6.47
CA LEU A 266 0.22 -12.21 -5.21
C LEU A 266 0.79 -12.94 -3.99
N GLN A 267 1.25 -14.17 -4.15
CA GLN A 267 1.57 -15.09 -3.06
C GLN A 267 0.33 -15.44 -2.22
N CYS A 268 -0.80 -15.57 -2.93
CA CYS A 268 -2.12 -15.87 -2.39
C CYS A 268 -2.71 -17.14 -3.04
N ASP A 269 -1.86 -18.07 -3.49
CA ASP A 269 -2.20 -19.33 -4.14
C ASP A 269 -2.85 -19.15 -5.55
N GLU A 270 -2.51 -18.06 -6.24
CA GLU A 270 -2.91 -17.81 -7.61
C GLU A 270 -2.27 -18.83 -8.58
N GLY A 271 -2.96 -19.13 -9.66
CA GLY A 271 -2.49 -20.06 -10.69
C GLY A 271 -1.30 -19.51 -11.49
N ALA A 272 -0.59 -20.41 -12.16
CA ALA A 272 0.59 -20.06 -12.98
C ALA A 272 0.25 -19.16 -14.19
N ASP A 273 -1.02 -19.07 -14.56
CA ASP A 273 -1.56 -18.21 -15.61
C ASP A 273 -1.93 -16.79 -15.15
N PHE A 274 -1.65 -16.46 -13.87
CA PHE A 274 -1.88 -15.13 -13.32
C PHE A 274 -0.91 -14.12 -13.95
N LYS A 275 -1.41 -13.39 -14.96
CA LYS A 275 -0.65 -12.37 -15.68
C LYS A 275 -1.39 -11.03 -15.60
N THR A 276 -0.69 -10.00 -15.16
CA THR A 276 -1.24 -8.66 -14.93
C THR A 276 -0.27 -7.58 -15.38
N PHE A 277 -0.72 -6.34 -15.44
CA PHE A 277 0.11 -5.15 -15.51
C PHE A 277 -0.44 -4.10 -14.56
N ARG A 278 0.40 -3.12 -14.20
CA ARG A 278 0.09 -2.15 -13.15
C ARG A 278 0.34 -0.73 -13.64
N LEU A 279 -0.62 0.16 -13.38
CA LEU A 279 -0.51 1.59 -13.64
C LEU A 279 -0.51 2.33 -12.30
N GLY A 280 0.61 3.00 -11.98
CA GLY A 280 0.72 3.89 -10.82
C GLY A 280 0.21 5.28 -11.18
N LEU A 281 -0.71 5.79 -10.37
CA LEU A 281 -1.39 7.07 -10.59
C LEU A 281 -1.03 8.11 -9.52
N PHE A 282 0.14 7.95 -8.91
CA PHE A 282 0.67 8.89 -7.93
C PHE A 282 1.24 10.14 -8.61
N GLY A 283 1.31 11.22 -7.87
CA GLY A 283 2.00 12.43 -8.24
C GLY A 283 1.07 13.59 -8.54
N LEU A 284 1.43 14.78 -8.07
CA LEU A 284 0.70 16.02 -8.27
C LEU A 284 0.52 16.35 -9.75
N ASP A 285 1.50 16.01 -10.61
CA ASP A 285 1.46 16.17 -12.06
C ASP A 285 0.25 15.49 -12.73
N LYS A 286 -0.28 14.44 -12.12
CA LYS A 286 -1.46 13.71 -12.61
C LYS A 286 -2.74 14.17 -11.90
N LEU A 287 -2.62 14.46 -10.60
CA LEU A 287 -3.77 14.80 -9.76
C LEU A 287 -4.29 16.21 -10.04
N HIS A 288 -3.43 17.14 -10.48
CA HIS A 288 -3.85 18.49 -10.87
C HIS A 288 -4.83 18.51 -12.06
N ASP A 289 -4.75 17.53 -12.96
CA ASP A 289 -5.65 17.38 -14.10
C ASP A 289 -5.87 15.90 -14.45
N PRO A 290 -6.77 15.21 -13.74
CA PRO A 290 -7.10 13.81 -13.98
C PRO A 290 -7.57 13.54 -15.42
N ALA A 291 -8.29 14.48 -16.04
CA ALA A 291 -8.79 14.33 -17.40
C ALA A 291 -7.65 14.34 -18.42
N ALA A 292 -6.72 15.29 -18.32
CA ALA A 292 -5.55 15.31 -19.19
C ALA A 292 -4.64 14.09 -18.98
N ALA A 293 -4.46 13.64 -17.72
CA ALA A 293 -3.70 12.43 -17.41
C ALA A 293 -4.33 11.20 -18.05
N THR A 294 -5.65 11.06 -17.96
CA THR A 294 -6.41 9.95 -18.59
C THR A 294 -6.35 10.03 -20.11
N ALA A 295 -6.46 11.22 -20.71
CA ALA A 295 -6.37 11.41 -22.16
C ALA A 295 -5.00 10.99 -22.72
N ARG A 296 -3.90 11.35 -22.04
CA ARG A 296 -2.54 10.89 -22.41
C ARG A 296 -2.42 9.35 -22.36
N LEU A 297 -2.97 8.74 -21.33
CA LEU A 297 -2.99 7.27 -21.22
C LEU A 297 -3.84 6.66 -22.35
N ALA A 298 -4.98 7.23 -22.69
CA ALA A 298 -5.84 6.75 -23.77
C ALA A 298 -5.13 6.75 -25.13
N GLN A 299 -4.38 7.80 -25.44
CA GLN A 299 -3.56 7.87 -26.67
C GLN A 299 -2.48 6.77 -26.69
N ALA A 300 -1.75 6.59 -25.59
CA ALA A 300 -0.76 5.53 -25.47
C ALA A 300 -1.38 4.13 -25.60
N LEU A 301 -2.53 3.91 -24.99
CA LEU A 301 -3.23 2.63 -25.04
C LEU A 301 -3.73 2.30 -26.45
N GLN A 302 -4.21 3.29 -27.20
CA GLN A 302 -4.58 3.10 -28.62
C GLN A 302 -3.39 2.63 -29.47
N GLN A 303 -2.19 3.18 -29.25
CA GLN A 303 -0.98 2.76 -29.94
C GLN A 303 -0.59 1.34 -29.55
N VAL A 304 -0.52 1.04 -28.23
CA VAL A 304 -0.24 -0.31 -27.73
C VAL A 304 -1.19 -1.36 -28.31
N MET A 305 -2.48 -1.07 -28.39
CA MET A 305 -3.48 -1.99 -28.95
C MET A 305 -3.44 -2.06 -30.47
N GLY A 306 -3.04 -1.00 -31.16
CA GLY A 306 -2.87 -0.95 -32.63
C GLY A 306 -1.68 -1.75 -33.10
N GLU A 307 -0.54 -1.65 -32.43
CA GLU A 307 0.68 -2.41 -32.75
C GLU A 307 0.49 -3.90 -32.53
N ASN A 308 -0.22 -4.31 -31.48
CA ASN A 308 -0.53 -5.73 -31.23
C ASN A 308 -1.47 -6.34 -32.29
N ARG A 309 -2.34 -5.55 -32.93
CA ARG A 309 -3.20 -6.03 -34.04
C ARG A 309 -2.44 -6.19 -35.36
N ALA A 310 -1.34 -5.46 -35.53
CA ALA A 310 -0.50 -5.56 -36.73
C ALA A 310 0.52 -6.71 -36.65
N ALA A 311 0.78 -7.23 -35.44
CA ALA A 311 1.73 -8.32 -35.18
C ALA A 311 1.06 -9.70 -35.00
N ALA A 312 -0.26 -9.76 -34.98
CA ALA A 312 -1.06 -11.01 -34.88
C ALA A 312 -1.68 -11.38 -36.23
#